data_1e15629a0dae9ccf5f9a9e97654b41f5
#
_entry.id   1e15629a0dae9ccf5f9a9e97654b41f5
#
_cell.length_a   1.000
_cell.length_b   1.000
_cell.length_c   1.000
_cell.angle_alpha   90.00
_cell.angle_beta   90.00
_cell.angle_gamma   90.00
#
_symmetry.space_group_name_H-M   'P 1'
#
loop_
_entity.id
_entity.type
_entity.pdbx_description
1 polymer ?
#
loop_
_entity_poly.entity_id
_entity_poly.type
_entity_poly.pdbx_seq_one_letter_code
_entity_poly.pdbx_strand_id
1 'polypeptide(L)'
;MAPETDLPSKGNAPVRSQARSAEPATPLYTRYVLGMVLLTMIFSNIDRTILSILVDPIKSEFGLSDTQMGFLLGPAFAVVYSVLVLPIGRYADTTGVRRNIVSAALLLWSLFTVATGFVGSHFQLGLMRMGVGVGEAGATSPSVSMISDYLPPERRAKGMSVISIGAVVGMGLGMVLGGWIHDLWGWRAAFIAAGVPGVLLALIYRLTVREPTRGGSEGREAVEASAFWPSLRALFGTRTYLFILGANAFSLFASMGRNLWEPAFLVRTYDMSQFHAGTWYFLTSPVPSMFGIFMGGYLADKLARRDKRFLLWVPAFGQLVSVPILVAFLLWPESDMVTLPSIFAGTLFETMPVALLISIAGSVVGGLFTAPFMSTTQGVAPLRMRAFAAAVSTFISTLIGLAGGPMVVGMIADDLKPEFGEHALRYALLFPTVVPVLSAILCLIGARYVAGDLARAKALDSAK
;
A
#
# COMPACT_ATOMS: atom_id res chain seq x y z
N MET A 1 8.54 -81.02 -2.73
CA MET A 1 9.85 -80.36 -2.76
C MET A 1 9.96 -79.66 -4.13
N ALA A 2 9.71 -78.37 -4.20
CA ALA A 2 9.97 -77.57 -5.37
C ALA A 2 10.63 -76.26 -4.85
N PRO A 3 11.70 -75.78 -5.44
CA PRO A 3 12.47 -74.66 -4.89
C PRO A 3 11.81 -73.32 -5.21
N GLU A 4 11.77 -72.47 -4.18
CA GLU A 4 11.44 -71.05 -4.26
C GLU A 4 12.50 -70.29 -5.09
N THR A 5 12.05 -69.61 -6.11
CA THR A 5 12.88 -68.68 -6.90
C THR A 5 12.82 -67.26 -6.28
N ASP A 6 13.89 -66.84 -5.62
CA ASP A 6 14.15 -65.47 -5.17
C ASP A 6 14.20 -64.56 -6.36
N LEU A 7 13.28 -63.60 -6.39
CA LEU A 7 13.32 -62.41 -7.27
C LEU A 7 14.08 -61.27 -6.56
N PRO A 8 15.07 -60.64 -7.17
CA PRO A 8 15.79 -59.54 -6.55
C PRO A 8 14.90 -58.28 -6.43
N SER A 9 14.78 -57.76 -5.20
CA SER A 9 14.15 -56.49 -4.89
C SER A 9 14.85 -55.34 -5.64
N LYS A 10 14.14 -54.67 -6.51
CA LYS A 10 14.60 -53.40 -7.12
C LYS A 10 14.76 -52.35 -6.01
N GLY A 11 15.99 -52.14 -5.58
CA GLY A 11 16.35 -51.05 -4.69
C GLY A 11 15.99 -49.72 -5.32
N ASN A 12 15.05 -49.00 -4.70
CA ASN A 12 14.82 -47.60 -4.94
C ASN A 12 16.07 -46.84 -4.47
N ALA A 13 16.95 -46.50 -5.39
CA ALA A 13 18.00 -45.55 -5.12
C ALA A 13 17.34 -44.18 -4.85
N PRO A 14 17.62 -43.49 -3.72
CA PRO A 14 17.11 -42.16 -3.49
C PRO A 14 17.72 -41.26 -4.55
N VAL A 15 16.88 -40.62 -5.36
CA VAL A 15 17.28 -39.50 -6.22
C VAL A 15 17.73 -38.37 -5.28
N ARG A 16 19.01 -38.40 -4.92
CA ARG A 16 19.70 -37.24 -4.34
C ARG A 16 19.71 -36.16 -5.43
N SER A 17 18.65 -35.29 -5.40
CA SER A 17 18.77 -34.01 -6.03
C SER A 17 19.96 -33.32 -5.37
N GLN A 18 21.03 -33.16 -6.11
CA GLN A 18 22.15 -32.30 -5.75
C GLN A 18 21.59 -30.86 -5.70
N ALA A 19 20.98 -30.51 -4.58
CA ALA A 19 20.82 -29.12 -4.21
C ALA A 19 22.27 -28.58 -4.09
N ARG A 20 22.77 -27.93 -5.14
CA ARG A 20 23.97 -27.09 -5.06
C ARG A 20 23.73 -26.20 -3.85
N SER A 21 24.49 -26.41 -2.79
CA SER A 21 24.56 -25.53 -1.65
C SER A 21 25.00 -24.16 -2.20
N ALA A 22 24.00 -23.27 -2.41
CA ALA A 22 24.31 -21.91 -2.80
C ALA A 22 25.10 -21.30 -1.63
N GLU A 23 26.32 -20.83 -1.93
CA GLU A 23 27.14 -20.13 -0.96
C GLU A 23 26.28 -19.03 -0.28
N PRO A 24 26.39 -18.87 1.04
CA PRO A 24 25.64 -17.83 1.74
C PRO A 24 25.95 -16.47 1.11
N ALA A 25 24.91 -15.69 0.80
CA ALA A 25 25.06 -14.40 0.16
C ALA A 25 25.96 -13.50 0.99
N THR A 26 26.97 -12.88 0.37
CA THR A 26 27.85 -11.96 1.07
C THR A 26 27.05 -10.76 1.60
N PRO A 27 27.46 -10.13 2.71
CA PRO A 27 26.75 -8.96 3.25
C PRO A 27 26.59 -7.82 2.22
N LEU A 28 27.55 -7.64 1.32
CA LEU A 28 27.48 -6.64 0.25
C LEU A 28 26.41 -6.99 -0.78
N TYR A 29 26.34 -8.26 -1.18
CA TYR A 29 25.32 -8.72 -2.12
C TYR A 29 23.91 -8.65 -1.51
N THR A 30 23.75 -8.97 -0.24
CA THR A 30 22.48 -8.80 0.48
C THR A 30 22.02 -7.33 0.47
N ARG A 31 22.93 -6.38 0.72
CA ARG A 31 22.61 -4.94 0.62
C ARG A 31 22.21 -4.54 -0.80
N TYR A 32 22.89 -5.09 -1.81
CA TYR A 32 22.53 -4.87 -3.20
C TYR A 32 21.10 -5.35 -3.50
N VAL A 33 20.74 -6.58 -3.09
CA VAL A 33 19.38 -7.11 -3.27
C VAL A 33 18.33 -6.27 -2.56
N LEU A 34 18.60 -5.82 -1.33
CA LEU A 34 17.71 -4.89 -0.62
C LEU A 34 17.54 -3.57 -1.35
N GLY A 35 18.60 -3.04 -1.96
CA GLY A 35 18.55 -1.86 -2.81
C GLY A 35 17.69 -2.08 -4.07
N MET A 36 17.78 -3.26 -4.69
CA MET A 36 16.95 -3.61 -5.84
C MET A 36 15.45 -3.72 -5.46
N VAL A 37 15.15 -4.29 -4.29
CA VAL A 37 13.78 -4.32 -3.77
C VAL A 37 13.28 -2.91 -3.43
N LEU A 38 14.13 -2.07 -2.83
CA LEU A 38 13.81 -0.66 -2.56
C LEU A 38 13.41 0.06 -3.84
N LEU A 39 14.21 -0.03 -4.88
CA LEU A 39 13.92 0.58 -6.18
C LEU A 39 12.63 0.03 -6.78
N THR A 40 12.39 -1.28 -6.69
CA THR A 40 11.15 -1.89 -7.15
C THR A 40 9.92 -1.30 -6.43
N MET A 41 9.99 -1.09 -5.11
CA MET A 41 8.92 -0.46 -4.34
C MET A 41 8.75 1.03 -4.66
N ILE A 42 9.84 1.73 -4.92
CA ILE A 42 9.81 3.14 -5.37
C ILE A 42 9.04 3.24 -6.69
N PHE A 43 9.41 2.45 -7.71
CA PHE A 43 8.73 2.51 -9.02
C PHE A 43 7.26 2.09 -8.93
N SER A 44 6.92 1.05 -8.16
CA SER A 44 5.52 0.66 -7.93
C SER A 44 4.70 1.81 -7.34
N ASN A 45 5.25 2.58 -6.39
CA ASN A 45 4.52 3.69 -5.79
C ASN A 45 4.50 4.95 -6.65
N ILE A 46 5.52 5.20 -7.49
CA ILE A 46 5.45 6.24 -8.52
C ILE A 46 4.26 5.98 -9.43
N ASP A 47 4.11 4.76 -9.96
CA ASP A 47 3.03 4.40 -10.89
C ASP A 47 1.63 4.54 -10.28
N ARG A 48 1.50 4.27 -8.99
CA ARG A 48 0.22 4.44 -8.27
C ARG A 48 -0.17 5.90 -8.08
N THR A 49 0.81 6.76 -7.84
CA THR A 49 0.56 8.14 -7.42
C THR A 49 0.63 9.15 -8.56
N ILE A 50 1.36 8.85 -9.62
CA ILE A 50 1.51 9.79 -10.76
C ILE A 50 0.17 10.16 -11.40
N LEU A 51 -0.79 9.23 -11.49
CA LEU A 51 -2.11 9.51 -12.05
C LEU A 51 -2.88 10.53 -11.21
N SER A 52 -2.72 10.54 -9.88
CA SER A 52 -3.47 11.43 -8.99
C SER A 52 -3.07 12.89 -9.13
N ILE A 53 -1.79 13.18 -9.46
CA ILE A 53 -1.36 14.56 -9.75
C ILE A 53 -1.71 14.99 -11.19
N LEU A 54 -1.99 14.05 -12.07
CA LEU A 54 -2.29 14.29 -13.48
C LEU A 54 -3.80 14.19 -13.80
N VAL A 55 -4.66 14.19 -12.77
CA VAL A 55 -6.12 14.08 -12.93
C VAL A 55 -6.67 15.15 -13.90
N ASP A 56 -6.38 16.42 -13.64
CA ASP A 56 -6.98 17.53 -14.38
C ASP A 56 -6.48 17.65 -15.84
N PRO A 57 -5.17 17.48 -16.14
CA PRO A 57 -4.71 17.44 -17.51
C PRO A 57 -5.34 16.32 -18.34
N ILE A 58 -5.46 15.12 -17.77
CA ILE A 58 -6.06 13.96 -18.45
C ILE A 58 -7.56 14.16 -18.62
N LYS A 59 -8.24 14.64 -17.56
CA LYS A 59 -9.66 14.93 -17.56
C LYS A 59 -10.03 15.94 -18.66
N SER A 60 -9.25 17.03 -18.76
CA SER A 60 -9.50 18.10 -19.74
C SER A 60 -9.28 17.62 -21.17
N GLU A 61 -8.25 16.82 -21.43
CA GLU A 61 -7.93 16.32 -22.77
C GLU A 61 -8.98 15.35 -23.31
N PHE A 62 -9.46 14.41 -22.47
CA PHE A 62 -10.44 13.41 -22.89
C PHE A 62 -11.89 13.79 -22.59
N GLY A 63 -12.15 14.93 -22.01
CA GLY A 63 -13.50 15.38 -21.62
C GLY A 63 -14.17 14.49 -20.58
N LEU A 64 -13.40 13.98 -19.61
CA LEU A 64 -13.88 13.01 -18.62
C LEU A 64 -14.65 13.68 -17.48
N SER A 65 -15.58 12.94 -16.88
CA SER A 65 -16.20 13.30 -15.60
C SER A 65 -15.27 12.93 -14.42
N ASP A 66 -15.55 13.48 -13.23
CA ASP A 66 -14.83 13.11 -12.01
C ASP A 66 -15.11 11.65 -11.62
N THR A 67 -16.30 11.12 -11.91
CA THR A 67 -16.63 9.69 -11.76
C THR A 67 -15.72 8.81 -12.61
N GLN A 68 -15.51 9.16 -13.88
CA GLN A 68 -14.62 8.40 -14.77
C GLN A 68 -13.16 8.46 -14.31
N MET A 69 -12.70 9.62 -13.84
CA MET A 69 -11.38 9.74 -13.22
C MET A 69 -11.28 8.93 -11.92
N GLY A 70 -12.30 8.94 -11.07
CA GLY A 70 -12.37 8.12 -9.86
C GLY A 70 -12.29 6.62 -10.15
N PHE A 71 -12.94 6.16 -11.25
CA PHE A 71 -12.81 4.78 -11.73
C PHE A 71 -11.35 4.45 -12.14
N LEU A 72 -10.66 5.34 -12.83
CA LEU A 72 -9.26 5.17 -13.24
C LEU A 72 -8.30 5.17 -12.05
N LEU A 73 -8.56 6.02 -11.05
CA LEU A 73 -7.75 6.12 -9.82
C LEU A 73 -7.91 4.89 -8.92
N GLY A 74 -9.09 4.29 -8.87
CA GLY A 74 -9.45 3.22 -7.95
C GLY A 74 -9.74 1.88 -8.63
N PRO A 75 -10.98 1.60 -9.06
CA PRO A 75 -11.43 0.29 -9.52
C PRO A 75 -10.60 -0.32 -10.65
N ALA A 76 -10.21 0.47 -11.65
CA ALA A 76 -9.47 -0.01 -12.81
C ALA A 76 -8.17 -0.73 -12.42
N PHE A 77 -7.51 -0.26 -11.38
CA PHE A 77 -6.32 -0.89 -10.82
C PHE A 77 -6.66 -1.91 -9.71
N ALA A 78 -7.44 -1.49 -8.72
CA ALA A 78 -7.58 -2.20 -7.45
C ALA A 78 -8.28 -3.56 -7.59
N VAL A 79 -9.29 -3.67 -8.46
CA VAL A 79 -10.03 -4.93 -8.67
C VAL A 79 -9.09 -5.99 -9.25
N VAL A 80 -8.38 -5.65 -10.33
CA VAL A 80 -7.46 -6.58 -11.00
C VAL A 80 -6.31 -6.98 -10.07
N TYR A 81 -5.69 -6.00 -9.41
CA TYR A 81 -4.64 -6.22 -8.42
C TYR A 81 -5.10 -7.17 -7.30
N SER A 82 -6.27 -6.92 -6.71
CA SER A 82 -6.77 -7.71 -5.58
C SER A 82 -7.06 -9.16 -5.97
N VAL A 83 -7.65 -9.39 -7.15
CA VAL A 83 -7.94 -10.75 -7.63
C VAL A 83 -6.65 -11.53 -7.89
N LEU A 84 -5.61 -10.89 -8.41
CA LEU A 84 -4.38 -11.57 -8.86
C LEU A 84 -3.32 -11.71 -7.77
N VAL A 85 -3.29 -10.84 -6.76
CA VAL A 85 -2.24 -10.86 -5.72
C VAL A 85 -2.19 -12.17 -4.94
N LEU A 86 -3.34 -12.78 -4.65
CA LEU A 86 -3.40 -14.05 -3.91
C LEU A 86 -2.93 -15.26 -4.75
N PRO A 87 -3.43 -15.51 -5.98
CA PRO A 87 -2.96 -16.62 -6.80
C PRO A 87 -1.49 -16.48 -7.19
N ILE A 88 -1.01 -15.28 -7.54
CA ILE A 88 0.40 -15.05 -7.89
C ILE A 88 1.30 -15.25 -6.67
N GLY A 89 0.90 -14.74 -5.49
CA GLY A 89 1.63 -14.98 -4.24
C GLY A 89 1.77 -16.48 -3.93
N ARG A 90 0.67 -17.25 -4.06
CA ARG A 90 0.69 -18.70 -3.87
C ARG A 90 1.55 -19.41 -4.92
N TYR A 91 1.49 -19.00 -6.17
CA TYR A 91 2.35 -19.53 -7.22
C TYR A 91 3.83 -19.27 -6.93
N ALA A 92 4.19 -18.07 -6.51
CA ALA A 92 5.55 -17.74 -6.09
C ALA A 92 6.03 -18.61 -4.92
N ASP A 93 5.12 -18.88 -3.97
CA ASP A 93 5.42 -19.70 -2.81
C ASP A 93 5.57 -21.19 -3.16
N THR A 94 4.87 -21.71 -4.14
CA THR A 94 4.94 -23.14 -4.52
C THR A 94 6.10 -23.45 -5.47
N THR A 95 6.42 -22.55 -6.40
CA THR A 95 7.40 -22.79 -7.47
C THR A 95 8.82 -22.35 -7.12
N GLY A 96 8.99 -21.45 -6.14
CA GLY A 96 10.31 -20.92 -5.77
C GLY A 96 10.99 -20.07 -6.85
N VAL A 97 10.25 -19.55 -7.84
CA VAL A 97 10.79 -18.72 -8.94
C VAL A 97 10.52 -17.22 -8.70
N ARG A 98 10.63 -16.78 -7.45
CA ARG A 98 10.25 -15.43 -6.98
C ARG A 98 10.97 -14.32 -7.73
N ARG A 99 12.28 -14.46 -7.98
CA ARG A 99 13.06 -13.52 -8.78
C ARG A 99 12.42 -13.29 -10.16
N ASN A 100 12.05 -14.37 -10.84
CA ASN A 100 11.47 -14.29 -12.18
C ASN A 100 10.09 -13.61 -12.14
N ILE A 101 9.29 -13.90 -11.11
CA ILE A 101 7.98 -13.28 -10.92
C ILE A 101 8.14 -11.79 -10.67
N VAL A 102 9.03 -11.37 -9.77
CA VAL A 102 9.27 -9.93 -9.49
C VAL A 102 9.78 -9.21 -10.73
N SER A 103 10.74 -9.77 -11.45
CA SER A 103 11.27 -9.13 -12.66
C SER A 103 10.25 -9.05 -13.79
N ALA A 104 9.45 -10.11 -14.01
CA ALA A 104 8.38 -10.09 -15.01
C ALA A 104 7.25 -9.12 -14.63
N ALA A 105 6.89 -9.09 -13.36
CA ALA A 105 5.94 -8.15 -12.80
C ALA A 105 6.38 -6.70 -13.03
N LEU A 106 7.62 -6.38 -12.64
CA LEU A 106 8.22 -5.05 -12.84
C LEU A 106 8.26 -4.65 -14.32
N LEU A 107 8.68 -5.56 -15.19
CA LEU A 107 8.67 -5.32 -16.64
C LEU A 107 7.27 -5.03 -17.16
N LEU A 108 6.30 -5.85 -16.77
CA LEU A 108 4.94 -5.78 -17.28
C LEU A 108 4.26 -4.46 -16.90
N TRP A 109 4.26 -4.09 -15.62
CA TRP A 109 3.62 -2.83 -15.24
C TRP A 109 4.35 -1.62 -15.81
N SER A 110 5.70 -1.64 -15.85
CA SER A 110 6.46 -0.53 -16.41
C SER A 110 6.20 -0.34 -17.90
N LEU A 111 6.01 -1.43 -18.66
CA LEU A 111 5.58 -1.35 -20.07
C LEU A 111 4.19 -0.75 -20.21
N PHE A 112 3.23 -1.12 -19.36
CA PHE A 112 1.90 -0.50 -19.35
C PHE A 112 1.96 0.97 -18.95
N THR A 113 2.86 1.35 -18.03
CA THR A 113 3.09 2.74 -17.65
C THR A 113 3.65 3.55 -18.82
N VAL A 114 4.66 3.03 -19.53
CA VAL A 114 5.17 3.65 -20.77
C VAL A 114 4.05 3.77 -21.82
N ALA A 115 3.30 2.68 -22.04
CA ALA A 115 2.20 2.65 -23.00
C ALA A 115 1.08 3.66 -22.66
N THR A 116 0.90 4.00 -21.37
CA THR A 116 -0.01 5.07 -20.95
C THR A 116 0.33 6.41 -21.59
N GLY A 117 1.60 6.70 -21.85
CA GLY A 117 2.03 7.91 -22.54
C GLY A 117 1.59 8.00 -24.02
N PHE A 118 1.11 6.91 -24.60
CA PHE A 118 0.72 6.84 -26.03
C PHE A 118 -0.79 6.64 -26.24
N VAL A 119 -1.60 6.62 -25.18
CA VAL A 119 -3.04 6.40 -25.30
C VAL A 119 -3.74 7.58 -25.98
N GLY A 120 -4.71 7.25 -26.83
CA GLY A 120 -5.56 8.23 -27.55
C GLY A 120 -7.01 8.26 -27.05
N SER A 121 -7.38 7.44 -26.06
CA SER A 121 -8.73 7.42 -25.49
C SER A 121 -8.75 7.01 -24.02
N HIS A 122 -9.82 7.41 -23.30
CA HIS A 122 -10.04 7.01 -21.92
C HIS A 122 -10.18 5.50 -21.73
N PHE A 123 -10.75 4.79 -22.71
CA PHE A 123 -10.85 3.33 -22.67
C PHE A 123 -9.46 2.67 -22.69
N GLN A 124 -8.56 3.13 -23.57
CA GLN A 124 -7.18 2.65 -23.58
C GLN A 124 -6.47 2.96 -22.26
N LEU A 125 -6.69 4.16 -21.70
CA LEU A 125 -6.14 4.51 -20.38
C LEU A 125 -6.61 3.54 -19.30
N GLY A 126 -7.90 3.18 -19.29
CA GLY A 126 -8.45 2.17 -18.38
C GLY A 126 -7.78 0.80 -18.54
N LEU A 127 -7.57 0.35 -19.78
CA LEU A 127 -6.87 -0.91 -20.07
C LEU A 127 -5.41 -0.88 -19.58
N MET A 128 -4.70 0.26 -19.76
CA MET A 128 -3.33 0.40 -19.25
C MET A 128 -3.32 0.34 -17.73
N ARG A 129 -4.27 0.97 -17.03
CA ARG A 129 -4.40 0.91 -15.57
C ARG A 129 -4.67 -0.51 -15.07
N MET A 130 -5.54 -1.27 -15.75
CA MET A 130 -5.75 -2.69 -15.46
C MET A 130 -4.45 -3.49 -15.65
N GLY A 131 -3.72 -3.24 -16.74
CA GLY A 131 -2.44 -3.88 -17.03
C GLY A 131 -1.36 -3.60 -15.97
N VAL A 132 -1.28 -2.36 -15.46
CA VAL A 132 -0.43 -2.02 -14.31
C VAL A 132 -0.84 -2.84 -13.09
N GLY A 133 -2.15 -2.98 -12.82
CA GLY A 133 -2.67 -3.81 -11.72
C GLY A 133 -2.28 -5.29 -11.83
N VAL A 134 -2.31 -5.86 -13.06
CA VAL A 134 -1.81 -7.24 -13.32
C VAL A 134 -0.33 -7.37 -12.95
N GLY A 135 0.49 -6.44 -13.44
CA GLY A 135 1.93 -6.46 -13.18
C GLY A 135 2.25 -6.33 -11.69
N GLU A 136 1.72 -5.31 -11.04
CA GLU A 136 2.04 -5.03 -9.63
C GLU A 136 1.62 -6.14 -8.66
N ALA A 137 0.60 -6.95 -8.99
CA ALA A 137 0.19 -8.07 -8.16
C ALA A 137 1.31 -9.11 -7.91
N GLY A 138 2.32 -9.15 -8.79
CA GLY A 138 3.46 -10.07 -8.68
C GLY A 138 4.66 -9.55 -7.89
N ALA A 139 4.64 -8.32 -7.36
CA ALA A 139 5.85 -7.73 -6.80
C ALA A 139 6.00 -7.91 -5.27
N THR A 140 5.00 -7.50 -4.51
CA THR A 140 5.17 -7.30 -3.05
C THR A 140 5.36 -8.62 -2.29
N SER A 141 4.48 -9.62 -2.51
CA SER A 141 4.53 -10.88 -1.78
C SER A 141 5.83 -11.67 -2.03
N PRO A 142 6.27 -11.86 -3.30
CA PRO A 142 7.56 -12.52 -3.55
C PRO A 142 8.76 -11.73 -3.02
N SER A 143 8.74 -10.39 -3.05
CA SER A 143 9.81 -9.56 -2.49
C SER A 143 9.93 -9.73 -0.97
N VAL A 144 8.81 -9.74 -0.24
CA VAL A 144 8.78 -10.02 1.21
C VAL A 144 9.37 -11.39 1.52
N SER A 145 8.98 -12.42 0.74
CA SER A 145 9.49 -13.76 0.88
C SER A 145 11.01 -13.84 0.63
N MET A 146 11.51 -13.18 -0.42
CA MET A 146 12.95 -13.11 -0.72
C MET A 146 13.74 -12.40 0.39
N ILE A 147 13.26 -11.27 0.92
CA ILE A 147 13.91 -10.56 2.04
C ILE A 147 14.06 -11.50 3.25
N SER A 148 13.03 -12.29 3.55
CA SER A 148 13.03 -13.22 4.68
C SER A 148 14.06 -14.34 4.51
N ASP A 149 14.38 -14.75 3.28
CA ASP A 149 15.37 -15.78 3.00
C ASP A 149 16.81 -15.22 2.93
N TYR A 150 16.98 -13.96 2.51
CA TYR A 150 18.28 -13.28 2.50
C TYR A 150 18.75 -12.82 3.87
N LEU A 151 17.83 -12.60 4.82
CA LEU A 151 18.14 -12.03 6.13
C LEU A 151 17.82 -13.01 7.28
N PRO A 152 18.74 -13.12 8.26
CA PRO A 152 18.46 -13.84 9.49
C PRO A 152 17.32 -13.15 10.28
N PRO A 153 16.59 -13.90 11.13
CA PRO A 153 15.41 -13.40 11.86
C PRO A 153 15.61 -12.06 12.57
N GLU A 154 16.79 -11.85 13.17
CA GLU A 154 17.13 -10.65 13.96
C GLU A 154 17.23 -9.38 13.08
N ARG A 155 17.47 -9.52 11.77
CA ARG A 155 17.64 -8.42 10.82
C ARG A 155 16.46 -8.24 9.87
N ARG A 156 15.45 -9.12 9.91
CA ARG A 156 14.27 -9.07 9.02
C ARG A 156 13.49 -7.79 9.16
N ALA A 157 13.31 -7.29 10.39
CA ALA A 157 12.60 -6.03 10.61
C ALA A 157 13.25 -4.86 9.85
N LYS A 158 14.60 -4.78 9.87
CA LYS A 158 15.34 -3.79 9.07
C LYS A 158 15.20 -4.03 7.57
N GLY A 159 15.16 -5.29 7.12
CA GLY A 159 14.91 -5.61 5.71
C GLY A 159 13.50 -5.20 5.27
N MET A 160 12.49 -5.44 6.09
CA MET A 160 11.10 -5.07 5.77
C MET A 160 10.90 -3.55 5.74
N SER A 161 11.67 -2.75 6.49
CA SER A 161 11.59 -1.28 6.43
C SER A 161 11.91 -0.74 5.03
N VAL A 162 12.69 -1.46 4.23
CA VAL A 162 12.99 -1.12 2.83
C VAL A 162 11.71 -0.97 2.00
N ILE A 163 10.70 -1.82 2.24
CA ILE A 163 9.41 -1.76 1.55
C ILE A 163 8.67 -0.48 1.91
N SER A 164 8.62 -0.13 3.20
CA SER A 164 7.94 1.07 3.67
C SER A 164 8.65 2.36 3.22
N ILE A 165 9.98 2.38 3.26
CA ILE A 165 10.77 3.52 2.77
C ILE A 165 10.53 3.69 1.27
N GLY A 166 10.58 2.58 0.49
CA GLY A 166 10.32 2.60 -0.94
C GLY A 166 8.93 3.14 -1.28
N ALA A 167 7.92 2.79 -0.47
CA ALA A 167 6.56 3.29 -0.67
C ALA A 167 6.48 4.82 -0.50
N VAL A 168 7.05 5.37 0.56
CA VAL A 168 6.98 6.83 0.83
C VAL A 168 7.83 7.62 -0.15
N VAL A 169 9.05 7.16 -0.43
CA VAL A 169 9.94 7.82 -1.40
C VAL A 169 9.32 7.77 -2.80
N GLY A 170 8.75 6.62 -3.19
CA GLY A 170 8.08 6.46 -4.48
C GLY A 170 6.85 7.37 -4.62
N MET A 171 6.04 7.48 -3.56
CA MET A 171 4.91 8.41 -3.53
C MET A 171 5.37 9.86 -3.72
N GLY A 172 6.40 10.30 -3.00
CA GLY A 172 6.95 11.64 -3.13
C GLY A 172 7.50 11.91 -4.54
N LEU A 173 8.29 10.97 -5.06
CA LEU A 173 8.84 11.11 -6.41
C LEU A 173 7.74 11.12 -7.48
N GLY A 174 6.69 10.28 -7.34
CA GLY A 174 5.56 10.25 -8.27
C GLY A 174 4.79 11.57 -8.30
N MET A 175 4.56 12.18 -7.13
CA MET A 175 3.88 13.47 -7.03
C MET A 175 4.74 14.62 -7.54
N VAL A 176 5.98 14.73 -7.02
CA VAL A 176 6.86 15.88 -7.32
C VAL A 176 7.38 15.81 -8.75
N LEU A 177 7.99 14.68 -9.15
CA LEU A 177 8.53 14.54 -10.51
C LEU A 177 7.42 14.41 -11.55
N GLY A 178 6.31 13.73 -11.23
CA GLY A 178 5.15 13.65 -12.12
C GLY A 178 4.59 15.02 -12.45
N GLY A 179 4.41 15.88 -11.45
CA GLY A 179 3.97 17.26 -11.63
C GLY A 179 5.01 18.09 -12.39
N TRP A 180 6.28 18.01 -11.99
CA TRP A 180 7.37 18.76 -12.64
C TRP A 180 7.53 18.41 -14.13
N ILE A 181 7.54 17.14 -14.47
CA ILE A 181 7.64 16.71 -15.86
C ILE A 181 6.41 17.11 -16.65
N HIS A 182 5.22 17.03 -16.02
CA HIS A 182 3.99 17.50 -16.65
C HIS A 182 4.05 19.00 -16.99
N ASP A 183 4.47 19.84 -16.06
CA ASP A 183 4.54 21.30 -16.25
C ASP A 183 5.51 21.69 -17.38
N LEU A 184 6.52 20.85 -17.68
CA LEU A 184 7.50 21.09 -18.74
C LEU A 184 7.12 20.44 -20.10
N TRP A 185 6.62 19.20 -20.09
CA TRP A 185 6.47 18.38 -21.31
C TRP A 185 5.12 17.67 -21.40
N GLY A 186 4.20 17.95 -20.49
CA GLY A 186 2.85 17.35 -20.47
C GLY A 186 2.79 15.98 -19.80
N TRP A 187 1.55 15.54 -19.52
CA TRP A 187 1.28 14.34 -18.75
C TRP A 187 1.77 13.02 -19.40
N ARG A 188 1.80 12.97 -20.74
CA ARG A 188 2.31 11.81 -21.48
C ARG A 188 3.79 11.57 -21.20
N ALA A 189 4.58 12.63 -21.23
CA ALA A 189 6.02 12.58 -20.91
C ALA A 189 6.26 12.11 -19.48
N ALA A 190 5.40 12.49 -18.52
CA ALA A 190 5.49 12.05 -17.14
C ALA A 190 5.34 10.52 -17.01
N PHE A 191 4.38 9.90 -17.71
CA PHE A 191 4.23 8.43 -17.72
C PHE A 191 5.39 7.72 -18.41
N ILE A 192 5.88 8.24 -19.53
CA ILE A 192 7.06 7.66 -20.21
C ILE A 192 8.29 7.72 -19.31
N ALA A 193 8.53 8.88 -18.68
CA ALA A 193 9.67 9.08 -17.77
C ALA A 193 9.59 8.21 -16.50
N ALA A 194 8.39 7.90 -16.02
CA ALA A 194 8.18 6.98 -14.91
C ALA A 194 8.42 5.51 -15.30
N GLY A 195 7.93 5.10 -16.49
CA GLY A 195 7.95 3.70 -16.89
C GLY A 195 9.30 3.24 -17.47
N VAL A 196 10.00 4.06 -18.27
CA VAL A 196 11.26 3.66 -18.92
C VAL A 196 12.34 3.19 -17.93
N PRO A 197 12.63 3.90 -16.83
CA PRO A 197 13.59 3.42 -15.85
C PRO A 197 13.15 2.13 -15.16
N GLY A 198 11.84 1.90 -15.00
CA GLY A 198 11.29 0.65 -14.46
C GLY A 198 11.55 -0.55 -15.39
N VAL A 199 11.43 -0.37 -16.71
CA VAL A 199 11.81 -1.40 -17.71
C VAL A 199 13.28 -1.75 -17.59
N LEU A 200 14.17 -0.75 -17.49
CA LEU A 200 15.60 -0.97 -17.31
C LEU A 200 15.90 -1.68 -16.00
N LEU A 201 15.24 -1.27 -14.92
CA LEU A 201 15.39 -1.91 -13.62
C LEU A 201 14.95 -3.38 -13.66
N ALA A 202 13.87 -3.72 -14.38
CA ALA A 202 13.42 -5.10 -14.54
C ALA A 202 14.47 -5.99 -15.20
N LEU A 203 15.15 -5.49 -16.23
CA LEU A 203 16.24 -6.20 -16.90
C LEU A 203 17.45 -6.37 -15.96
N ILE A 204 17.86 -5.32 -15.26
CA ILE A 204 18.94 -5.38 -14.26
C ILE A 204 18.58 -6.39 -13.17
N TYR A 205 17.37 -6.30 -12.62
CA TYR A 205 16.87 -7.22 -11.59
C TYR A 205 16.97 -8.67 -12.06
N ARG A 206 16.50 -8.95 -13.26
CA ARG A 206 16.50 -10.31 -13.85
C ARG A 206 17.90 -10.87 -14.04
N LEU A 207 18.86 -10.04 -14.44
CA LEU A 207 20.22 -10.46 -14.76
C LEU A 207 21.13 -10.56 -13.52
N THR A 208 20.90 -9.75 -12.49
CA THR A 208 21.84 -9.59 -11.37
C THR A 208 21.34 -10.15 -10.03
N VAL A 209 20.03 -10.18 -9.79
CA VAL A 209 19.48 -10.75 -8.56
C VAL A 209 19.41 -12.29 -8.69
N ARG A 210 19.91 -13.00 -7.69
CA ARG A 210 19.85 -14.47 -7.62
C ARG A 210 18.60 -14.90 -6.85
N GLU A 211 18.08 -16.08 -7.18
CA GLU A 211 17.00 -16.69 -6.38
C GLU A 211 17.59 -17.20 -5.06
N PRO A 212 17.09 -16.77 -3.89
CA PRO A 212 17.59 -17.29 -2.62
C PRO A 212 17.09 -18.72 -2.38
N THR A 213 17.91 -19.51 -1.71
CA THR A 213 17.49 -20.85 -1.24
C THR A 213 16.39 -20.70 -0.18
N ARG A 214 15.31 -21.44 -0.36
CA ARG A 214 14.14 -21.37 0.51
C ARG A 214 14.48 -21.87 1.91
N GLY A 215 14.09 -21.08 2.96
CA GLY A 215 14.41 -21.42 4.34
C GLY A 215 15.90 -21.39 4.68
N GLY A 216 16.74 -20.88 3.77
CA GLY A 216 18.21 -20.88 3.91
C GLY A 216 18.72 -20.15 5.16
N SER A 217 17.94 -19.21 5.70
CA SER A 217 18.30 -18.46 6.91
C SER A 217 17.83 -19.13 8.22
N GLU A 218 16.94 -20.13 8.18
CA GLU A 218 16.36 -20.73 9.39
C GLU A 218 16.63 -22.23 9.57
N GLY A 219 17.02 -22.95 8.52
CA GLY A 219 17.15 -24.40 8.57
C GLY A 219 15.84 -25.14 8.92
N ARG A 220 14.70 -24.44 8.83
CA ARG A 220 13.39 -24.99 9.18
C ARG A 220 12.68 -25.52 7.94
N GLU A 221 12.15 -26.72 8.05
CA GLU A 221 11.15 -27.20 7.10
C GLU A 221 9.94 -26.25 7.07
N ALA A 222 9.40 -26.05 5.88
CA ALA A 222 8.26 -25.16 5.68
C ALA A 222 7.10 -25.58 6.60
N VAL A 223 6.65 -24.69 7.45
CA VAL A 223 5.45 -24.93 8.28
C VAL A 223 4.30 -25.17 7.33
N GLU A 224 3.66 -26.32 7.41
CA GLU A 224 2.49 -26.65 6.61
C GLU A 224 1.46 -25.52 6.70
N ALA A 225 1.09 -24.99 5.56
CA ALA A 225 0.06 -23.96 5.49
C ALA A 225 -1.27 -24.55 5.97
N SER A 226 -1.88 -23.93 6.96
CA SER A 226 -3.20 -24.36 7.44
C SER A 226 -4.22 -24.30 6.30
N ALA A 227 -5.18 -25.22 6.29
CA ALA A 227 -6.23 -25.29 5.27
C ALA A 227 -7.00 -23.97 5.20
N PHE A 228 -7.26 -23.48 3.99
CA PHE A 228 -7.84 -22.15 3.73
C PHE A 228 -9.19 -21.94 4.45
N TRP A 229 -10.18 -22.80 4.22
CA TRP A 229 -11.52 -22.64 4.78
C TRP A 229 -11.62 -22.74 6.30
N PRO A 230 -10.95 -23.69 6.98
CA PRO A 230 -10.88 -23.72 8.43
C PRO A 230 -10.25 -22.45 9.02
N SER A 231 -9.17 -21.96 8.42
CA SER A 231 -8.50 -20.74 8.85
C SER A 231 -9.39 -19.51 8.70
N LEU A 232 -10.08 -19.39 7.57
CA LEU A 232 -11.01 -18.32 7.32
C LEU A 232 -12.16 -18.32 8.36
N ARG A 233 -12.76 -19.49 8.61
CA ARG A 233 -13.82 -19.65 9.61
C ARG A 233 -13.34 -19.28 11.02
N ALA A 234 -12.13 -19.67 11.39
CA ALA A 234 -11.55 -19.33 12.69
C ALA A 234 -11.32 -17.83 12.84
N LEU A 235 -10.82 -17.13 11.81
CA LEU A 235 -10.64 -15.68 11.81
C LEU A 235 -11.97 -14.96 11.93
N PHE A 236 -12.96 -15.34 11.14
CA PHE A 236 -14.29 -14.74 11.16
C PHE A 236 -15.08 -15.10 12.45
N GLY A 237 -14.65 -16.13 13.20
CA GLY A 237 -15.13 -16.43 14.55
C GLY A 237 -14.53 -15.57 15.65
N THR A 238 -13.47 -14.77 15.35
CA THR A 238 -12.79 -13.89 16.31
C THR A 238 -13.41 -12.51 16.25
N ARG A 239 -14.15 -12.11 17.30
CA ARG A 239 -14.91 -10.84 17.30
C ARG A 239 -14.03 -9.62 17.06
N THR A 240 -12.89 -9.52 17.75
CA THR A 240 -11.95 -8.42 17.56
C THR A 240 -11.51 -8.34 16.11
N TYR A 241 -11.21 -9.49 15.47
CA TYR A 241 -10.78 -9.51 14.07
C TYR A 241 -11.84 -8.92 13.12
N LEU A 242 -13.11 -9.25 13.31
CA LEU A 242 -14.20 -8.70 12.48
C LEU A 242 -14.32 -7.18 12.62
N PHE A 243 -14.27 -6.67 13.86
CA PHE A 243 -14.36 -5.22 14.08
C PHE A 243 -13.16 -4.45 13.50
N ILE A 244 -11.94 -4.97 13.68
CA ILE A 244 -10.76 -4.31 13.12
C ILE A 244 -10.69 -4.45 11.60
N LEU A 245 -11.21 -5.53 11.01
CA LEU A 245 -11.32 -5.69 9.57
C LEU A 245 -12.23 -4.62 8.96
N GLY A 246 -13.43 -4.41 9.54
CA GLY A 246 -14.32 -3.35 9.14
C GLY A 246 -13.74 -1.95 9.37
N ALA A 247 -13.09 -1.74 10.53
CA ALA A 247 -12.41 -0.48 10.82
C ALA A 247 -11.32 -0.14 9.79
N ASN A 248 -10.53 -1.14 9.38
CA ASN A 248 -9.51 -0.94 8.35
C ASN A 248 -10.12 -0.67 6.98
N ALA A 249 -11.19 -1.36 6.62
CA ALA A 249 -11.86 -1.14 5.33
C ALA A 249 -12.36 0.31 5.22
N PHE A 250 -13.03 0.83 6.27
CA PHE A 250 -13.47 2.23 6.30
C PHE A 250 -12.33 3.24 6.39
N SER A 251 -11.27 2.93 7.15
CA SER A 251 -10.08 3.79 7.24
C SER A 251 -9.36 3.88 5.89
N LEU A 252 -9.21 2.75 5.18
CA LEU A 252 -8.56 2.73 3.88
C LEU A 252 -9.44 3.39 2.80
N PHE A 253 -10.78 3.22 2.87
CA PHE A 253 -11.72 3.92 2.01
C PHE A 253 -11.57 5.44 2.16
N ALA A 254 -11.56 5.93 3.39
CA ALA A 254 -11.39 7.34 3.70
C ALA A 254 -10.04 7.87 3.21
N SER A 255 -8.97 7.14 3.53
CA SER A 255 -7.61 7.53 3.17
C SER A 255 -7.40 7.56 1.65
N MET A 256 -7.82 6.50 0.92
CA MET A 256 -7.64 6.43 -0.53
C MET A 256 -8.56 7.42 -1.26
N GLY A 257 -9.81 7.56 -0.79
CA GLY A 257 -10.74 8.54 -1.33
C GLY A 257 -10.22 9.96 -1.22
N ARG A 258 -9.60 10.32 -0.10
CA ARG A 258 -9.00 11.64 0.07
C ARG A 258 -7.66 11.78 -0.65
N ASN A 259 -6.71 10.89 -0.37
CA ASN A 259 -5.32 11.06 -0.79
C ASN A 259 -5.13 11.09 -2.32
N LEU A 260 -5.96 10.37 -3.07
CA LEU A 260 -5.86 10.34 -4.52
C LEU A 260 -6.51 11.55 -5.20
N TRP A 261 -7.39 12.27 -4.50
CA TRP A 261 -8.03 13.49 -5.00
C TRP A 261 -7.48 14.78 -4.39
N GLU A 262 -6.76 14.71 -3.27
CA GLU A 262 -6.21 15.89 -2.58
C GLU A 262 -5.26 16.71 -3.48
N PRO A 263 -4.39 16.12 -4.34
CA PRO A 263 -3.62 16.91 -5.29
C PRO A 263 -4.49 17.73 -6.27
N ALA A 264 -5.52 17.10 -6.84
CA ALA A 264 -6.46 17.78 -7.73
C ALA A 264 -7.28 18.87 -6.98
N PHE A 265 -7.61 18.64 -5.70
CA PHE A 265 -8.21 19.67 -4.85
C PHE A 265 -7.28 20.89 -4.70
N LEU A 266 -5.98 20.69 -4.47
CA LEU A 266 -5.03 21.80 -4.36
C LEU A 266 -4.88 22.57 -5.69
N VAL A 267 -4.84 21.87 -6.82
CA VAL A 267 -4.80 22.49 -8.15
C VAL A 267 -6.05 23.33 -8.39
N ARG A 268 -7.25 22.77 -8.19
CA ARG A 268 -8.53 23.44 -8.50
C ARG A 268 -8.87 24.57 -7.53
N THR A 269 -8.48 24.42 -6.25
CA THR A 269 -8.86 25.36 -5.20
C THR A 269 -7.90 26.55 -5.08
N TYR A 270 -6.60 26.29 -5.24
CA TYR A 270 -5.55 27.30 -5.03
C TYR A 270 -4.83 27.69 -6.32
N ASP A 271 -5.32 27.24 -7.49
CA ASP A 271 -4.73 27.51 -8.81
C ASP A 271 -3.24 27.18 -8.88
N MET A 272 -2.86 26.05 -8.24
CA MET A 272 -1.48 25.58 -8.20
C MET A 272 -1.12 24.82 -9.47
N SER A 273 0.13 24.94 -9.96
CA SER A 273 0.65 23.99 -10.95
C SER A 273 0.74 22.58 -10.35
N GLN A 274 0.81 21.55 -11.19
CA GLN A 274 0.92 20.16 -10.73
C GLN A 274 2.18 19.90 -9.88
N PHE A 275 3.30 20.52 -10.25
CA PHE A 275 4.51 20.46 -9.45
C PHE A 275 4.34 21.08 -8.06
N HIS A 276 3.72 22.25 -8.00
CA HIS A 276 3.48 22.96 -6.75
C HIS A 276 2.53 22.17 -5.84
N ALA A 277 1.38 21.73 -6.36
CA ALA A 277 0.40 20.93 -5.64
C ALA A 277 0.97 19.60 -5.17
N GLY A 278 1.70 18.87 -6.04
CA GLY A 278 2.32 17.60 -5.70
C GLY A 278 3.38 17.71 -4.60
N THR A 279 4.18 18.79 -4.62
CA THR A 279 5.19 19.06 -3.60
C THR A 279 4.55 19.37 -2.24
N TRP A 280 3.57 20.27 -2.21
CA TRP A 280 2.85 20.60 -0.98
C TRP A 280 2.10 19.41 -0.41
N TYR A 281 1.36 18.69 -1.25
CA TYR A 281 0.69 17.47 -0.81
C TYR A 281 1.66 16.50 -0.14
N PHE A 282 2.80 16.21 -0.77
CA PHE A 282 3.78 15.28 -0.22
C PHE A 282 4.33 15.73 1.14
N LEU A 283 4.64 17.02 1.27
CA LEU A 283 5.20 17.59 2.50
C LEU A 283 4.18 17.71 3.64
N THR A 284 2.89 17.89 3.32
CA THR A 284 1.86 18.19 4.34
C THR A 284 0.97 17.01 4.69
N SER A 285 0.98 15.92 3.88
CA SER A 285 0.13 14.77 4.15
C SER A 285 0.95 13.48 4.36
N PRO A 286 1.62 12.84 3.38
CA PRO A 286 2.36 11.59 3.61
C PRO A 286 3.51 11.71 4.62
N VAL A 287 4.35 12.74 4.53
CA VAL A 287 5.50 12.91 5.43
C VAL A 287 5.07 13.08 6.89
N PRO A 288 4.14 13.97 7.24
CA PRO A 288 3.65 14.08 8.62
C PRO A 288 2.94 12.81 9.12
N SER A 289 2.22 12.09 8.25
CA SER A 289 1.56 10.86 8.65
C SER A 289 2.53 9.77 9.13
N MET A 290 3.77 9.75 8.62
CA MET A 290 4.80 8.83 9.12
C MET A 290 5.10 9.05 10.61
N PHE A 291 5.21 10.31 11.06
CA PHE A 291 5.37 10.61 12.48
C PHE A 291 4.18 10.11 13.29
N GLY A 292 2.96 10.26 12.75
CA GLY A 292 1.75 9.72 13.35
C GLY A 292 1.79 8.19 13.49
N ILE A 293 2.26 7.48 12.46
CA ILE A 293 2.39 6.01 12.49
C ILE A 293 3.34 5.56 13.60
N PHE A 294 4.52 6.18 13.71
CA PHE A 294 5.49 5.86 14.77
C PHE A 294 4.93 6.19 16.15
N MET A 295 4.31 7.37 16.30
CA MET A 295 3.74 7.80 17.57
C MET A 295 2.57 6.90 17.98
N GLY A 296 1.72 6.48 17.03
CA GLY A 296 0.61 5.57 17.28
C GLY A 296 1.07 4.21 17.79
N GLY A 297 2.09 3.63 17.16
CA GLY A 297 2.71 2.39 17.62
C GLY A 297 3.29 2.52 19.04
N TYR A 298 4.09 3.55 19.27
CA TYR A 298 4.69 3.80 20.59
C TYR A 298 3.64 4.01 21.70
N LEU A 299 2.63 4.85 21.45
CA LEU A 299 1.57 5.12 22.41
C LEU A 299 0.73 3.86 22.70
N ALA A 300 0.35 3.13 21.67
CA ALA A 300 -0.43 1.90 21.83
C ALA A 300 0.35 0.87 22.64
N ASP A 301 1.62 0.62 22.34
CA ASP A 301 2.45 -0.34 23.05
C ASP A 301 2.67 0.06 24.52
N LYS A 302 2.96 1.35 24.77
CA LYS A 302 3.17 1.88 26.13
C LYS A 302 1.91 1.77 26.98
N LEU A 303 0.76 2.16 26.42
CA LEU A 303 -0.51 2.17 27.14
C LEU A 303 -1.12 0.77 27.25
N ALA A 304 -0.89 -0.12 26.28
CA ALA A 304 -1.32 -1.53 26.33
C ALA A 304 -0.67 -2.36 27.44
N ARG A 305 0.40 -1.85 28.07
CA ARG A 305 0.98 -2.44 29.29
C ARG A 305 0.04 -2.27 30.50
N ARG A 306 -0.76 -1.21 30.52
CA ARG A 306 -1.76 -0.95 31.56
C ARG A 306 -3.10 -1.63 31.25
N ASP A 307 -3.60 -1.45 30.03
CA ASP A 307 -4.84 -2.08 29.54
C ASP A 307 -4.73 -2.37 28.04
N LYS A 308 -4.99 -3.63 27.64
CA LYS A 308 -4.95 -4.09 26.25
C LYS A 308 -5.94 -3.35 25.34
N ARG A 309 -6.96 -2.72 25.86
CA ARG A 309 -7.92 -1.91 25.09
C ARG A 309 -7.27 -0.73 24.39
N PHE A 310 -6.17 -0.22 24.88
CA PHE A 310 -5.42 0.89 24.25
C PHE A 310 -4.89 0.54 22.86
N LEU A 311 -4.71 -0.75 22.53
CA LEU A 311 -4.39 -1.17 21.17
C LEU A 311 -5.45 -0.72 20.14
N LEU A 312 -6.69 -0.50 20.56
CA LEU A 312 -7.79 -0.03 19.72
C LEU A 312 -8.32 1.35 20.11
N TRP A 313 -8.11 1.81 21.34
CA TRP A 313 -8.47 3.18 21.74
C TRP A 313 -7.55 4.24 21.11
N VAL A 314 -6.24 3.96 21.00
CA VAL A 314 -5.30 4.89 20.35
C VAL A 314 -5.66 5.13 18.89
N PRO A 315 -5.85 4.10 18.03
CA PRO A 315 -6.32 4.31 16.66
C PRO A 315 -7.71 4.95 16.59
N ALA A 316 -8.66 4.59 17.48
CA ALA A 316 -9.97 5.22 17.52
C ALA A 316 -9.88 6.72 17.81
N PHE A 317 -9.06 7.12 18.79
CA PHE A 317 -8.80 8.51 19.10
C PHE A 317 -8.19 9.26 17.91
N GLY A 318 -7.17 8.66 17.25
CA GLY A 318 -6.56 9.23 16.05
C GLY A 318 -7.58 9.51 14.95
N GLN A 319 -8.45 8.54 14.68
CA GLN A 319 -9.52 8.68 13.68
C GLN A 319 -10.53 9.79 14.05
N LEU A 320 -11.01 9.82 15.29
CA LEU A 320 -12.01 10.81 15.74
C LEU A 320 -11.45 12.24 15.72
N VAL A 321 -10.23 12.45 16.21
CA VAL A 321 -9.63 13.78 16.30
C VAL A 321 -9.17 14.28 14.94
N SER A 322 -8.75 13.40 14.03
CA SER A 322 -8.38 13.81 12.67
C SER A 322 -9.55 14.39 11.87
N VAL A 323 -10.78 13.95 12.11
CA VAL A 323 -11.97 14.39 11.36
C VAL A 323 -12.18 15.90 11.44
N PRO A 324 -12.39 16.54 12.62
CA PRO A 324 -12.61 17.98 12.67
C PRO A 324 -11.43 18.78 12.14
N ILE A 325 -10.19 18.30 12.31
CA ILE A 325 -9.00 18.96 11.78
C ILE A 325 -9.00 18.93 10.25
N LEU A 326 -9.29 17.79 9.64
CA LEU A 326 -9.31 17.65 8.19
C LEU A 326 -10.56 18.30 7.55
N VAL A 327 -11.69 18.37 8.25
CA VAL A 327 -12.84 19.19 7.83
C VAL A 327 -12.45 20.67 7.83
N ALA A 328 -11.76 21.14 8.86
CA ALA A 328 -11.24 22.51 8.91
C ALA A 328 -10.25 22.77 7.74
N PHE A 329 -9.35 21.82 7.43
CA PHE A 329 -8.46 21.91 6.27
C PHE A 329 -9.23 22.14 4.96
N LEU A 330 -10.28 21.35 4.70
CA LEU A 330 -11.07 21.44 3.47
C LEU A 330 -11.90 22.72 3.38
N LEU A 331 -12.41 23.22 4.51
CA LEU A 331 -13.31 24.38 4.57
C LEU A 331 -12.58 25.69 4.90
N TRP A 332 -11.25 25.67 5.08
CA TRP A 332 -10.49 26.89 5.39
C TRP A 332 -10.58 27.90 4.24
N PRO A 333 -10.66 29.22 4.54
CA PRO A 333 -10.69 30.25 3.51
C PRO A 333 -9.49 30.18 2.58
N GLU A 334 -9.74 30.28 1.27
CA GLU A 334 -8.69 30.21 0.24
C GLU A 334 -7.75 31.41 0.27
N SER A 335 -8.27 32.55 0.72
CA SER A 335 -7.53 33.81 0.81
C SER A 335 -6.45 33.82 1.89
N ASP A 336 -6.53 32.90 2.85
CA ASP A 336 -5.61 32.88 3.98
C ASP A 336 -4.29 32.21 3.58
N MET A 337 -3.29 33.05 3.33
CA MET A 337 -1.96 32.62 2.90
C MET A 337 -0.90 33.02 3.94
N VAL A 338 0.09 32.18 4.15
CA VAL A 338 1.29 32.48 4.95
C VAL A 338 2.46 32.71 4.03
N THR A 339 3.19 33.81 4.23
CA THR A 339 4.46 34.08 3.55
C THR A 339 5.56 33.28 4.26
N LEU A 340 6.27 32.47 3.50
CA LEU A 340 7.39 31.69 4.01
C LEU A 340 8.67 32.54 4.15
N PRO A 341 9.69 32.06 4.90
CA PRO A 341 10.94 32.79 5.08
C PRO A 341 11.56 33.27 3.76
N SER A 342 12.32 34.36 3.80
CA SER A 342 12.91 35.05 2.64
C SER A 342 13.78 34.15 1.73
N ILE A 343 14.19 32.98 2.18
CA ILE A 343 14.89 31.97 1.37
C ILE A 343 14.02 31.47 0.20
N PHE A 344 12.69 31.58 0.32
CA PHE A 344 11.73 31.19 -0.72
C PHE A 344 11.22 32.37 -1.56
N ALA A 345 11.69 33.62 -1.27
CA ALA A 345 11.25 34.80 -1.97
C ALA A 345 11.49 34.68 -3.48
N GLY A 346 10.49 35.07 -4.29
CA GLY A 346 10.54 34.94 -5.76
C GLY A 346 10.42 33.53 -6.31
N THR A 347 10.16 32.51 -5.48
CA THR A 347 9.89 31.13 -5.93
C THR A 347 8.38 30.82 -5.86
N LEU A 348 7.97 29.71 -6.48
CA LEU A 348 6.61 29.16 -6.37
C LEU A 348 6.21 28.82 -4.93
N PHE A 349 7.18 28.75 -4.02
CA PHE A 349 6.98 28.41 -2.62
C PHE A 349 7.05 29.63 -1.68
N GLU A 350 6.96 30.85 -2.20
CA GLU A 350 6.96 32.07 -1.39
C GLU A 350 5.75 32.16 -0.46
N THR A 351 4.62 31.65 -0.91
CA THR A 351 3.38 31.62 -0.11
C THR A 351 2.83 30.22 -0.01
N MET A 352 2.16 29.92 1.12
CA MET A 352 1.51 28.66 1.40
C MET A 352 0.13 28.90 1.99
N PRO A 353 -0.95 28.20 1.53
CA PRO A 353 -2.25 28.23 2.20
C PRO A 353 -2.17 27.81 3.67
N VAL A 354 -2.79 28.56 4.58
CA VAL A 354 -2.92 28.21 6.01
C VAL A 354 -3.52 26.81 6.18
N ALA A 355 -4.45 26.43 5.32
CA ALA A 355 -5.07 25.11 5.28
C ALA A 355 -4.04 23.98 5.29
N LEU A 356 -2.90 24.11 4.60
CA LEU A 356 -1.86 23.08 4.57
C LEU A 356 -1.19 22.85 5.93
N LEU A 357 -1.09 23.87 6.79
CA LEU A 357 -0.61 23.70 8.18
C LEU A 357 -1.60 22.84 8.98
N ILE A 358 -2.90 23.04 8.73
CA ILE A 358 -3.95 22.23 9.37
C ILE A 358 -3.89 20.78 8.88
N SER A 359 -3.64 20.58 7.57
CA SER A 359 -3.46 19.24 6.98
C SER A 359 -2.31 18.48 7.65
N ILE A 360 -1.19 19.14 7.98
CA ILE A 360 -0.08 18.53 8.72
C ILE A 360 -0.56 17.92 10.04
N ALA A 361 -1.29 18.71 10.84
CA ALA A 361 -1.82 18.24 12.13
C ALA A 361 -2.79 17.07 11.95
N GLY A 362 -3.71 17.16 10.99
CA GLY A 362 -4.66 16.11 10.66
C GLY A 362 -3.98 14.81 10.21
N SER A 363 -2.93 14.92 9.41
CA SER A 363 -2.16 13.80 8.89
C SER A 363 -1.36 13.09 9.98
N VAL A 364 -0.74 13.82 10.90
CA VAL A 364 -0.06 13.24 12.07
C VAL A 364 -1.05 12.46 12.93
N VAL A 365 -2.19 13.06 13.26
CA VAL A 365 -3.20 12.45 14.14
C VAL A 365 -3.85 11.25 13.46
N GLY A 366 -4.19 11.34 12.16
CA GLY A 366 -4.72 10.23 11.38
C GLY A 366 -3.76 9.04 11.27
N GLY A 367 -2.46 9.31 11.22
CA GLY A 367 -1.40 8.29 11.20
C GLY A 367 -1.37 7.37 12.43
N LEU A 368 -1.93 7.78 13.57
CA LEU A 368 -2.00 6.99 14.82
C LEU A 368 -2.71 5.63 14.63
N PHE A 369 -3.49 5.48 13.57
CA PHE A 369 -4.27 4.27 13.29
C PHE A 369 -3.42 3.09 12.83
N THR A 370 -2.46 3.30 11.94
CA THR A 370 -1.87 2.25 11.10
C THR A 370 -1.07 1.19 11.86
N ALA A 371 -0.14 1.60 12.74
CA ALA A 371 0.73 0.66 13.43
C ALA A 371 -0.01 -0.19 14.48
N PRO A 372 -0.88 0.38 15.35
CA PRO A 372 -1.67 -0.41 16.30
C PRO A 372 -2.63 -1.37 15.60
N PHE A 373 -3.24 -0.94 14.49
CA PHE A 373 -4.10 -1.79 13.68
C PHE A 373 -3.35 -3.04 13.18
N MET A 374 -2.18 -2.87 12.55
CA MET A 374 -1.38 -3.98 12.04
C MET A 374 -0.97 -4.96 13.14
N SER A 375 -0.50 -4.45 14.27
CA SER A 375 -0.07 -5.25 15.41
C SER A 375 -1.24 -6.03 16.03
N THR A 376 -2.41 -5.41 16.15
CA THR A 376 -3.60 -6.06 16.70
C THR A 376 -4.15 -7.14 15.76
N THR A 377 -4.20 -6.87 14.45
CA THR A 377 -4.64 -7.85 13.45
C THR A 377 -3.83 -9.15 13.52
N GLN A 378 -2.50 -9.03 13.65
CA GLN A 378 -1.63 -10.18 13.79
C GLN A 378 -1.71 -10.81 15.20
N GLY A 379 -1.88 -9.99 16.23
CA GLY A 379 -1.90 -10.43 17.62
C GLY A 379 -3.11 -11.29 18.00
N VAL A 380 -4.28 -11.03 17.40
CA VAL A 380 -5.52 -11.79 17.65
C VAL A 380 -5.59 -13.09 16.84
N ALA A 381 -4.65 -13.33 15.94
CA ALA A 381 -4.52 -14.56 15.18
C ALA A 381 -3.42 -15.45 15.77
N PRO A 382 -3.65 -16.80 15.85
CA PRO A 382 -2.61 -17.76 16.20
C PRO A 382 -1.40 -17.64 15.27
N LEU A 383 -0.19 -17.97 15.75
CA LEU A 383 1.08 -17.82 15.02
C LEU A 383 1.03 -18.32 13.57
N ARG A 384 0.44 -19.52 13.37
CA ARG A 384 0.31 -20.15 12.05
C ARG A 384 -0.63 -19.42 11.09
N MET A 385 -1.48 -18.53 11.61
CA MET A 385 -2.52 -17.83 10.83
C MET A 385 -2.25 -16.32 10.68
N ARG A 386 -1.19 -15.78 11.28
CA ARG A 386 -0.91 -14.34 11.27
C ARG A 386 -0.76 -13.75 9.86
N ALA A 387 0.04 -14.44 9.03
CA ALA A 387 0.21 -14.03 7.63
C ALA A 387 -1.10 -14.10 6.85
N PHE A 388 -1.89 -15.15 7.07
CA PHE A 388 -3.21 -15.30 6.44
C PHE A 388 -4.19 -14.23 6.91
N ALA A 389 -4.24 -13.92 8.21
CA ALA A 389 -5.07 -12.84 8.75
C ALA A 389 -4.72 -11.47 8.15
N ALA A 390 -3.42 -11.16 8.03
CA ALA A 390 -2.95 -9.93 7.37
C ALA A 390 -3.34 -9.91 5.89
N ALA A 391 -3.19 -11.02 5.16
CA ALA A 391 -3.53 -11.11 3.74
C ALA A 391 -5.04 -10.91 3.50
N VAL A 392 -5.91 -11.57 4.29
CA VAL A 392 -7.37 -11.41 4.20
C VAL A 392 -7.77 -9.96 4.51
N SER A 393 -7.18 -9.37 5.56
CA SER A 393 -7.45 -7.97 5.91
C SER A 393 -7.03 -7.02 4.79
N THR A 394 -5.84 -7.19 4.23
CA THR A 394 -5.35 -6.38 3.11
C THR A 394 -6.24 -6.53 1.87
N PHE A 395 -6.60 -7.76 1.50
CA PHE A 395 -7.47 -8.02 0.35
C PHE A 395 -8.82 -7.30 0.45
N ILE A 396 -9.54 -7.49 1.56
CA ILE A 396 -10.85 -6.89 1.76
C ILE A 396 -10.76 -5.37 1.83
N SER A 397 -9.77 -4.84 2.55
CA SER A 397 -9.60 -3.40 2.70
C SER A 397 -9.18 -2.73 1.40
N THR A 398 -8.32 -3.37 0.59
CA THR A 398 -7.93 -2.83 -0.72
C THR A 398 -9.11 -2.82 -1.68
N LEU A 399 -9.91 -3.89 -1.70
CA LEU A 399 -11.08 -3.97 -2.58
C LEU A 399 -12.13 -2.91 -2.21
N ILE A 400 -12.40 -2.69 -0.92
CA ILE A 400 -13.37 -1.68 -0.48
C ILE A 400 -12.76 -0.27 -0.53
N GLY A 401 -11.54 -0.11 -0.02
CA GLY A 401 -10.92 1.19 0.18
C GLY A 401 -10.35 1.78 -1.10
N LEU A 402 -9.44 1.08 -1.75
CA LEU A 402 -8.77 1.60 -2.94
C LEU A 402 -9.70 1.60 -4.17
N ALA A 403 -10.58 0.59 -4.31
CA ALA A 403 -11.55 0.63 -5.40
C ALA A 403 -12.69 1.61 -5.11
N GLY A 404 -13.29 1.57 -3.90
CA GLY A 404 -14.47 2.34 -3.59
C GLY A 404 -14.20 3.82 -3.32
N GLY A 405 -13.15 4.12 -2.54
CA GLY A 405 -12.88 5.49 -2.06
C GLY A 405 -12.81 6.54 -3.17
N PRO A 406 -11.88 6.43 -4.13
CA PRO A 406 -11.72 7.43 -5.19
C PRO A 406 -12.94 7.51 -6.12
N MET A 407 -13.58 6.40 -6.41
CA MET A 407 -14.77 6.36 -7.27
C MET A 407 -15.94 7.09 -6.65
N VAL A 408 -16.22 6.87 -5.36
CA VAL A 408 -17.32 7.53 -4.64
C VAL A 408 -17.09 9.04 -4.55
N VAL A 409 -15.86 9.48 -4.32
CA VAL A 409 -15.53 10.92 -4.33
C VAL A 409 -15.82 11.53 -5.69
N GLY A 410 -15.39 10.88 -6.77
CA GLY A 410 -15.67 11.34 -8.14
C GLY A 410 -17.17 11.43 -8.45
N MET A 411 -17.97 10.43 -8.02
CA MET A 411 -19.42 10.44 -8.17
C MET A 411 -20.07 11.62 -7.43
N ILE A 412 -19.69 11.82 -6.17
CA ILE A 412 -20.22 12.94 -5.37
C ILE A 412 -19.78 14.29 -5.97
N ALA A 413 -18.56 14.40 -6.50
CA ALA A 413 -18.08 15.62 -7.13
C ALA A 413 -18.88 15.96 -8.40
N ASP A 414 -19.21 14.97 -9.24
CA ASP A 414 -20.05 15.18 -10.42
C ASP A 414 -21.49 15.58 -10.03
N ASP A 415 -22.08 14.93 -9.00
CA ASP A 415 -23.42 15.25 -8.50
C ASP A 415 -23.53 16.67 -7.90
N LEU A 416 -22.46 17.11 -7.24
CA LEU A 416 -22.38 18.45 -6.64
C LEU A 416 -21.99 19.56 -7.65
N LYS A 417 -21.48 19.22 -8.81
CA LYS A 417 -20.98 20.17 -9.79
C LYS A 417 -22.00 21.21 -10.27
N PRO A 418 -23.31 20.87 -10.49
CA PRO A 418 -24.31 21.85 -10.88
C PRO A 418 -24.53 22.95 -9.84
N GLU A 419 -24.32 22.66 -8.55
CA GLU A 419 -24.56 23.60 -7.44
C GLU A 419 -23.28 24.37 -7.03
N PHE A 420 -22.13 23.67 -6.98
CA PHE A 420 -20.89 24.22 -6.43
C PHE A 420 -19.80 24.48 -7.49
N GLY A 421 -20.04 24.15 -8.77
CA GLY A 421 -19.10 24.39 -9.86
C GLY A 421 -17.73 23.77 -9.60
N GLU A 422 -16.66 24.55 -9.64
CA GLU A 422 -15.29 24.08 -9.44
C GLU A 422 -14.99 23.68 -7.99
N HIS A 423 -15.76 24.20 -7.02
CA HIS A 423 -15.63 23.83 -5.62
C HIS A 423 -16.29 22.47 -5.27
N ALA A 424 -16.98 21.82 -6.21
CA ALA A 424 -17.66 20.54 -5.99
C ALA A 424 -16.75 19.47 -5.37
N LEU A 425 -15.49 19.40 -5.83
CA LEU A 425 -14.51 18.44 -5.30
C LEU A 425 -14.20 18.69 -3.81
N ARG A 426 -14.12 19.94 -3.37
CA ARG A 426 -13.94 20.32 -1.96
C ARG A 426 -15.02 19.72 -1.07
N TYR A 427 -16.27 19.84 -1.46
CA TYR A 427 -17.42 19.31 -0.70
C TYR A 427 -17.53 17.78 -0.83
N ALA A 428 -17.18 17.22 -1.97
CA ALA A 428 -17.11 15.78 -2.16
C ALA A 428 -16.10 15.11 -1.21
N LEU A 429 -14.96 15.77 -0.97
CA LEU A 429 -13.91 15.30 -0.05
C LEU A 429 -14.34 15.30 1.43
N LEU A 430 -15.39 16.02 1.81
CA LEU A 430 -15.94 15.94 3.17
C LEU A 430 -16.47 14.53 3.48
N PHE A 431 -17.05 13.85 2.49
CA PHE A 431 -17.60 12.51 2.70
C PHE A 431 -16.51 11.52 3.19
N PRO A 432 -15.43 11.24 2.45
CA PRO A 432 -14.38 10.35 2.96
C PRO A 432 -13.73 10.88 4.24
N THR A 433 -13.71 12.20 4.47
CA THR A 433 -13.13 12.79 5.68
C THR A 433 -13.92 12.46 6.95
N VAL A 434 -15.24 12.24 6.87
CA VAL A 434 -16.06 11.86 8.03
C VAL A 434 -16.20 10.34 8.24
N VAL A 435 -15.93 9.53 7.20
CA VAL A 435 -15.98 8.06 7.29
C VAL A 435 -15.11 7.46 8.40
N PRO A 436 -13.94 8.03 8.78
CA PRO A 436 -13.13 7.57 9.91
C PRO A 436 -13.89 7.47 11.25
N VAL A 437 -15.00 8.18 11.43
CA VAL A 437 -15.89 8.03 12.59
C VAL A 437 -16.42 6.60 12.71
N LEU A 438 -16.82 5.99 11.58
CA LEU A 438 -17.25 4.59 11.56
C LEU A 438 -16.12 3.63 11.93
N SER A 439 -14.91 3.89 11.41
CA SER A 439 -13.71 3.14 11.79
C SER A 439 -13.44 3.22 13.29
N ALA A 440 -13.53 4.42 13.87
CA ALA A 440 -13.34 4.64 15.31
C ALA A 440 -14.39 3.90 16.15
N ILE A 441 -15.68 3.96 15.77
CA ILE A 441 -16.75 3.24 16.45
C ILE A 441 -16.46 1.73 16.47
N LEU A 442 -16.06 1.15 15.33
CA LEU A 442 -15.70 -0.27 15.25
C LEU A 442 -14.49 -0.61 16.12
N CYS A 443 -13.47 0.25 16.17
CA CYS A 443 -12.34 0.09 17.08
C CYS A 443 -12.77 0.11 18.56
N LEU A 444 -13.64 1.04 18.94
CA LEU A 444 -14.15 1.14 20.32
C LEU A 444 -14.99 -0.10 20.72
N ILE A 445 -15.79 -0.63 19.80
CA ILE A 445 -16.55 -1.87 20.04
C ILE A 445 -15.59 -3.05 20.13
N GLY A 446 -14.63 -3.18 19.21
CA GLY A 446 -13.60 -4.22 19.18
C GLY A 446 -12.72 -4.23 20.44
N ALA A 447 -12.47 -3.07 21.04
CA ALA A 447 -11.70 -2.93 22.27
C ALA A 447 -12.30 -3.70 23.46
N ARG A 448 -13.60 -3.98 23.43
CA ARG A 448 -14.28 -4.79 24.48
C ARG A 448 -13.83 -6.26 24.45
N TYR A 449 -13.42 -6.76 23.30
CA TYR A 449 -13.10 -8.17 23.07
C TYR A 449 -11.59 -8.44 22.97
N VAL A 450 -10.77 -7.41 22.72
CA VAL A 450 -9.35 -7.55 22.37
C VAL A 450 -8.53 -8.31 23.42
N ALA A 451 -8.76 -8.08 24.70
CA ALA A 451 -8.01 -8.76 25.77
C ALA A 451 -8.27 -10.28 25.80
N GLY A 452 -9.55 -10.68 25.65
CA GLY A 452 -9.96 -12.08 25.61
C GLY A 452 -9.47 -12.79 24.36
N ASP A 453 -9.57 -12.16 23.18
CA ASP A 453 -9.14 -12.75 21.91
C ASP A 453 -7.61 -12.90 21.84
N LEU A 454 -6.85 -11.93 22.38
CA LEU A 454 -5.38 -12.05 22.53
C LEU A 454 -4.98 -13.21 23.45
N ALA A 455 -5.68 -13.38 24.58
CA ALA A 455 -5.43 -14.49 25.50
C ALA A 455 -5.73 -15.83 24.86
N ARG A 456 -6.86 -15.91 24.12
CA ARG A 456 -7.25 -17.11 23.35
C ARG A 456 -6.23 -17.48 22.28
N ALA A 457 -5.74 -16.50 21.51
CA ALA A 457 -4.72 -16.75 20.49
C ALA A 457 -3.43 -17.33 21.11
N LYS A 458 -2.98 -16.77 22.25
CA LYS A 458 -1.81 -17.30 23.00
C LYS A 458 -2.04 -18.72 23.53
N ALA A 459 -3.22 -19.02 24.08
CA ALA A 459 -3.54 -20.35 24.56
C ALA A 459 -3.51 -21.40 23.46
N LEU A 460 -3.97 -21.06 22.24
CA LEU A 460 -3.90 -21.94 21.07
C LEU A 460 -2.45 -22.16 20.58
N ASP A 461 -1.56 -21.21 20.80
CA ASP A 461 -0.13 -21.36 20.45
C ASP A 461 0.65 -22.17 21.50
N SER A 462 0.24 -22.16 22.79
CA SER A 462 0.88 -22.90 23.88
C SER A 462 0.37 -24.34 24.01
N ALA A 463 -0.81 -24.67 23.44
CA ALA A 463 -1.40 -26.01 23.49
C ALA A 463 -0.81 -26.98 22.44
N LYS A 464 0.20 -26.58 21.73
CA LYS A 464 0.95 -27.35 20.70
C LYS A 464 2.45 -27.27 20.95
#